data_78109fb7fe672466d1ab699cb98f4c89
#
_entry.id   78109fb7fe672466d1ab699cb98f4c89
#
_cell.length_a   1.000
_cell.length_b   1.000
_cell.length_c   1.000
_cell.angle_alpha   90.00
_cell.angle_beta   90.00
_cell.angle_gamma   90.00
#
_symmetry.space_group_name_H-M   'P 1'
#
loop_
_entity.id
_entity.type
_entity.pdbx_description
1 polymer ?
#
loop_
_entity_poly.entity_id
_entity_poly.type
_entity_poly.pdbx_seq_one_letter_code
_entity_poly.pdbx_strand_id
1 'polypeptide(L)'
;ALLLKLIRKYDGRFKVSFSISGTALDQFEAYAPEVIQSFRELVATGCVELLSETYNHSLAFLYSPEEFREQVALHDERIEALFGVTPRVFRNTELIYNNDLARAVEAMGYKAVLAEGADHVLGWRSPNFVYRPAGCDRLKLLLKNYRLSDDIAFRFSNHQWPEFPLTADKFSEWAHAANASGDLINLF
;
A
#
# COMPACT_ATOMS: atom_id res chain seq x y z
N ALA A 1 -5.75 -11.59 14.85
CA ALA A 1 -6.52 -12.84 14.93
C ALA A 1 -7.05 -13.36 13.58
N LEU A 2 -7.88 -12.58 12.81
CA LEU A 2 -8.43 -13.08 11.52
C LEU A 2 -7.34 -13.33 10.49
N LEU A 3 -6.44 -12.37 10.27
CA LEU A 3 -5.38 -12.47 9.26
C LEU A 3 -4.42 -13.64 9.54
N LEU A 4 -4.04 -13.88 10.80
CA LEU A 4 -3.25 -15.04 11.18
C LEU A 4 -3.94 -16.37 10.84
N LYS A 5 -5.27 -16.43 11.01
CA LYS A 5 -6.06 -17.61 10.61
C LYS A 5 -6.01 -17.81 9.09
N LEU A 6 -6.14 -16.73 8.31
CA LEU A 6 -6.08 -16.79 6.84
C LEU A 6 -4.68 -17.20 6.35
N ILE A 7 -3.62 -16.61 6.90
CA ILE A 7 -2.24 -16.98 6.58
C ILE A 7 -2.00 -18.47 6.82
N ARG A 8 -2.42 -19.00 7.98
CA ARG A 8 -2.29 -20.43 8.30
C ARG A 8 -3.17 -21.30 7.41
N LYS A 9 -4.42 -20.90 7.18
CA LYS A 9 -5.37 -21.65 6.33
C LYS A 9 -4.86 -21.83 4.90
N TYR A 10 -4.19 -20.83 4.36
CA TYR A 10 -3.70 -20.83 2.97
C TYR A 10 -2.21 -21.14 2.84
N ASP A 11 -1.58 -21.66 3.91
CA ASP A 11 -0.19 -22.10 3.92
C ASP A 11 0.79 -21.05 3.35
N GLY A 12 0.70 -19.82 3.87
CA GLY A 12 1.55 -18.69 3.47
C GLY A 12 1.27 -18.11 2.06
N ARG A 13 0.26 -18.61 1.34
CA ARG A 13 -0.14 -18.02 0.04
C ARG A 13 -0.93 -16.72 0.20
N PHE A 14 -1.59 -16.54 1.34
CA PHE A 14 -2.27 -15.28 1.67
C PHE A 14 -1.24 -14.32 2.28
N LYS A 15 -0.97 -13.22 1.57
CA LYS A 15 -0.03 -12.18 1.97
C LYS A 15 -0.70 -10.82 1.91
N VAL A 16 -0.29 -9.90 2.77
CA VAL A 16 -0.82 -8.54 2.83
C VAL A 16 0.30 -7.54 3.09
N SER A 17 0.09 -6.29 2.67
CA SER A 17 0.97 -5.17 3.02
C SER A 17 0.19 -4.16 3.87
N PHE A 18 0.87 -3.52 4.82
CA PHE A 18 0.30 -2.45 5.65
C PHE A 18 1.11 -1.18 5.51
N SER A 19 0.42 -0.07 5.36
CA SER A 19 0.92 1.29 5.53
C SER A 19 0.39 1.79 6.87
N ILE A 20 1.28 2.15 7.79
CA ILE A 20 0.96 2.57 9.16
C ILE A 20 1.85 3.76 9.47
N SER A 21 1.29 4.94 9.60
CA SER A 21 2.07 6.15 9.89
C SER A 21 2.80 6.06 11.24
N GLY A 22 3.91 6.79 11.37
CA GLY A 22 4.65 6.88 12.62
C GLY A 22 3.78 7.38 13.78
N THR A 23 2.95 8.38 13.53
CA THR A 23 1.99 8.89 14.52
C THR A 23 0.97 7.83 14.97
N ALA A 24 0.52 6.95 14.09
CA ALA A 24 -0.35 5.84 14.48
C ALA A 24 0.41 4.81 15.32
N LEU A 25 1.68 4.53 14.99
CA LEU A 25 2.53 3.63 15.78
C LEU A 25 2.78 4.19 17.19
N ASP A 26 3.01 5.49 17.34
CA ASP A 26 3.15 6.14 18.64
C ASP A 26 1.87 6.04 19.48
N GLN A 27 0.71 6.22 18.85
CA GLN A 27 -0.57 6.06 19.51
C GLN A 27 -0.82 4.60 19.94
N PHE A 28 -0.50 3.64 19.10
CA PHE A 28 -0.60 2.23 19.46
C PHE A 28 0.32 1.87 20.63
N GLU A 29 1.56 2.36 20.62
CA GLU A 29 2.49 2.10 21.71
C GLU A 29 2.01 2.70 23.03
N ALA A 30 1.44 3.92 23.01
CA ALA A 30 0.96 4.61 24.19
C ALA A 30 -0.37 4.07 24.74
N TYR A 31 -1.30 3.68 23.86
CA TYR A 31 -2.68 3.42 24.27
C TYR A 31 -3.18 1.99 23.98
N ALA A 32 -2.50 1.24 23.11
CA ALA A 32 -2.91 -0.09 22.67
C ALA A 32 -1.69 -0.96 22.28
N PRO A 33 -0.73 -1.20 23.23
CA PRO A 33 0.50 -1.93 22.91
C PRO A 33 0.26 -3.36 22.40
N GLU A 34 -0.88 -3.95 22.69
CA GLU A 34 -1.29 -5.25 22.15
C GLU A 34 -1.49 -5.22 20.63
N VAL A 35 -1.77 -4.06 20.03
CA VAL A 35 -1.82 -3.89 18.57
C VAL A 35 -0.43 -4.04 17.98
N ILE A 36 0.58 -3.40 18.58
CA ILE A 36 2.00 -3.58 18.17
C ILE A 36 2.38 -5.05 18.24
N GLN A 37 2.04 -5.73 19.32
CA GLN A 37 2.32 -7.16 19.47
C GLN A 37 1.63 -7.99 18.38
N SER A 38 0.39 -7.66 18.03
CA SER A 38 -0.35 -8.33 16.94
C SER A 38 0.34 -8.14 15.58
N PHE A 39 0.89 -6.95 15.30
CA PHE A 39 1.67 -6.70 14.07
C PHE A 39 3.00 -7.47 14.09
N ARG A 40 3.69 -7.56 15.24
CA ARG A 40 4.90 -8.39 15.36
C ARG A 40 4.62 -9.86 15.01
N GLU A 41 3.52 -10.41 15.51
CA GLU A 41 3.11 -11.78 15.18
C GLU A 41 2.81 -11.96 13.69
N LEU A 42 2.18 -10.98 13.06
CA LEU A 42 1.90 -10.98 11.62
C LEU A 42 3.18 -10.91 10.80
N VAL A 43 4.09 -9.99 11.12
CA VAL A 43 5.39 -9.83 10.43
C VAL A 43 6.24 -11.09 10.58
N ALA A 44 6.25 -11.72 11.76
CA ALA A 44 6.99 -12.95 12.01
C ALA A 44 6.55 -14.14 11.14
N THR A 45 5.37 -14.08 10.53
CA THR A 45 4.91 -15.12 9.56
C THR A 45 5.64 -15.07 8.23
N GLY A 46 6.33 -13.97 7.89
CA GLY A 46 6.90 -13.73 6.57
C GLY A 46 5.84 -13.45 5.47
N CYS A 47 4.57 -13.32 5.84
CA CYS A 47 3.45 -13.08 4.93
C CYS A 47 2.91 -11.65 4.99
N VAL A 48 3.56 -10.78 5.77
CA VAL A 48 3.18 -9.37 5.93
C VAL A 48 4.37 -8.49 5.58
N GLU A 49 4.14 -7.50 4.71
CA GLU A 49 5.08 -6.45 4.40
C GLU A 49 4.61 -5.13 5.01
N LEU A 50 5.52 -4.41 5.67
CA LEU A 50 5.28 -3.05 6.12
C LEU A 50 5.83 -2.08 5.08
N LEU A 51 4.99 -1.12 4.67
CA LEU A 51 5.35 -0.11 3.69
C LEU A 51 5.98 1.10 4.40
N SER A 52 6.85 1.81 3.68
CA SER A 52 7.35 3.11 4.12
C SER A 52 6.39 4.23 3.68
N GLU A 53 6.30 5.25 4.51
CA GLU A 53 5.57 6.50 4.24
C GLU A 53 6.20 7.66 5.02
N THR A 54 5.64 8.87 4.92
CA THR A 54 6.04 9.98 5.80
C THR A 54 5.53 9.72 7.22
N TYR A 55 6.38 9.98 8.23
CA TYR A 55 6.07 9.70 9.65
C TYR A 55 4.73 10.25 10.10
N ASN A 56 4.47 11.51 9.76
CA ASN A 56 3.27 12.24 10.15
C ASN A 56 2.14 12.18 9.12
N HIS A 57 2.20 11.27 8.15
CA HIS A 57 1.24 11.20 7.04
C HIS A 57 1.08 12.54 6.34
N SER A 58 2.21 13.16 6.01
CA SER A 58 2.28 14.55 5.53
C SER A 58 2.47 14.65 4.01
N LEU A 59 2.17 15.82 3.46
CA LEU A 59 2.46 16.20 2.08
C LEU A 59 3.81 16.92 1.95
N ALA A 60 4.77 16.62 2.83
CA ALA A 60 6.06 17.32 2.91
C ALA A 60 6.80 17.36 1.56
N PHE A 61 6.69 16.33 0.72
CA PHE A 61 7.34 16.30 -0.58
C PHE A 61 6.98 17.50 -1.47
N LEU A 62 5.78 18.03 -1.37
CA LEU A 62 5.31 19.16 -2.19
C LEU A 62 5.95 20.49 -1.79
N TYR A 63 6.48 20.59 -0.57
CA TYR A 63 6.93 21.88 0.01
C TYR A 63 8.37 21.85 0.46
N SER A 64 8.88 20.72 0.98
CA SER A 64 10.22 20.57 1.51
C SER A 64 10.76 19.16 1.27
N PRO A 65 11.62 18.97 0.26
CA PRO A 65 12.28 17.69 0.05
C PRO A 65 13.18 17.23 1.21
N GLU A 66 13.66 18.17 2.04
CA GLU A 66 14.42 17.84 3.24
C GLU A 66 13.54 17.22 4.29
N GLU A 67 12.48 17.92 4.69
CA GLU A 67 11.47 17.42 5.63
C GLU A 67 10.88 16.07 5.18
N PHE A 68 10.61 15.92 3.88
CA PHE A 68 10.16 14.65 3.32
C PHE A 68 11.14 13.53 3.64
N ARG A 69 12.45 13.72 3.35
CA ARG A 69 13.47 12.69 3.61
C ARG A 69 13.63 12.39 5.10
N GLU A 70 13.58 13.42 5.94
CA GLU A 70 13.67 13.25 7.39
C GLU A 70 12.49 12.43 7.94
N GLN A 71 11.27 12.74 7.54
CA GLN A 71 10.09 11.98 7.97
C GLN A 71 10.12 10.53 7.49
N VAL A 72 10.57 10.28 6.27
CA VAL A 72 10.68 8.91 5.75
C VAL A 72 11.76 8.14 6.49
N ALA A 73 12.92 8.73 6.75
CA ALA A 73 13.99 8.10 7.53
C ALA A 73 13.52 7.75 8.94
N LEU A 74 12.88 8.71 9.63
CA LEU A 74 12.32 8.51 10.97
C LEU A 74 11.27 7.38 10.98
N HIS A 75 10.43 7.31 9.95
CA HIS A 75 9.44 6.25 9.82
C HIS A 75 10.09 4.87 9.66
N ASP A 76 11.10 4.75 8.79
CA ASP A 76 11.80 3.49 8.55
C ASP A 76 12.56 3.00 9.79
N GLU A 77 13.22 3.93 10.51
CA GLU A 77 13.84 3.64 11.82
C GLU A 77 12.81 3.12 12.82
N ARG A 78 11.61 3.71 12.83
CA ARG A 78 10.55 3.30 13.73
C ARG A 78 10.02 1.90 13.40
N ILE A 79 9.81 1.61 12.11
CA ILE A 79 9.43 0.26 11.65
C ILE A 79 10.49 -0.76 12.01
N GLU A 80 11.76 -0.46 11.80
CA GLU A 80 12.86 -1.37 12.13
C GLU A 80 12.95 -1.61 13.65
N ALA A 81 12.84 -0.58 14.47
CA ALA A 81 12.88 -0.69 15.92
C ALA A 81 11.71 -1.52 16.49
N LEU A 82 10.50 -1.37 15.94
CA LEU A 82 9.31 -2.07 16.44
C LEU A 82 9.18 -3.50 15.91
N PHE A 83 9.57 -3.75 14.67
CA PHE A 83 9.25 -4.99 13.96
C PHE A 83 10.46 -5.74 13.40
N GLY A 84 11.66 -5.16 13.43
CA GLY A 84 12.90 -5.79 12.95
C GLY A 84 12.95 -5.99 11.43
N VAL A 85 12.22 -5.19 10.66
CA VAL A 85 12.17 -5.27 9.20
C VAL A 85 12.42 -3.91 8.58
N THR A 86 13.06 -3.87 7.41
CA THR A 86 13.30 -2.64 6.65
C THR A 86 12.30 -2.56 5.49
N PRO A 87 11.49 -1.50 5.40
CA PRO A 87 10.56 -1.30 4.29
C PRO A 87 11.27 -1.24 2.94
N ARG A 88 10.63 -1.77 1.91
CA ARG A 88 11.18 -1.76 0.54
C ARG A 88 10.26 -1.12 -0.49
N VAL A 89 9.02 -0.90 -0.12
CA VAL A 89 8.00 -0.28 -0.96
C VAL A 89 7.52 0.99 -0.26
N PHE A 90 7.42 2.06 -1.02
CA PHE A 90 7.01 3.38 -0.54
C PHE A 90 5.56 3.68 -0.95
N ARG A 91 4.78 4.24 -0.02
CA ARG A 91 3.46 4.79 -0.28
C ARG A 91 3.41 6.24 0.16
N ASN A 92 3.21 7.16 -0.77
CA ASN A 92 3.03 8.55 -0.38
C ASN A 92 1.63 8.82 0.18
N THR A 93 1.53 9.81 1.03
CA THR A 93 0.27 10.34 1.59
C THR A 93 -0.73 10.60 0.47
N GLU A 94 -1.98 10.12 0.67
CA GLU A 94 -3.09 10.23 -0.30
C GLU A 94 -2.76 9.73 -1.71
N LEU A 95 -1.77 8.86 -1.86
CA LEU A 95 -1.27 8.34 -3.14
C LEU A 95 -0.82 9.44 -4.12
N ILE A 96 -0.58 10.65 -3.63
CA ILE A 96 -0.07 11.74 -4.45
C ILE A 96 1.26 11.33 -5.06
N TYR A 97 1.34 11.46 -6.37
CA TYR A 97 2.46 10.98 -7.15
C TYR A 97 2.82 11.97 -8.27
N ASN A 98 4.11 12.09 -8.49
CA ASN A 98 4.71 12.63 -9.71
C ASN A 98 6.09 11.98 -9.95
N ASN A 99 6.69 12.22 -11.10
CA ASN A 99 7.98 11.61 -11.44
C ASN A 99 9.15 12.15 -10.60
N ASP A 100 9.06 13.35 -10.02
CA ASP A 100 10.08 13.88 -9.11
C ASP A 100 10.08 13.11 -7.79
N LEU A 101 8.89 12.81 -7.24
CA LEU A 101 8.74 11.92 -6.10
C LEU A 101 9.35 10.55 -6.39
N ALA A 102 9.05 9.98 -7.57
CA ALA A 102 9.58 8.67 -7.94
C ALA A 102 11.11 8.66 -7.97
N ARG A 103 11.74 9.70 -8.55
CA ARG A 103 13.21 9.83 -8.54
C ARG A 103 13.79 9.94 -7.12
N ALA A 104 13.14 10.70 -6.25
CA ALA A 104 13.54 10.82 -4.86
C ALA A 104 13.44 9.47 -4.13
N VAL A 105 12.33 8.75 -4.30
CA VAL A 105 12.08 7.43 -3.72
C VAL A 105 13.11 6.39 -4.24
N GLU A 106 13.43 6.41 -5.55
CA GLU A 106 14.48 5.55 -6.10
C GLU A 106 15.86 5.87 -5.51
N ALA A 107 16.19 7.16 -5.37
CA ALA A 107 17.46 7.60 -4.77
C ALA A 107 17.58 7.19 -3.30
N MET A 108 16.46 7.06 -2.57
CA MET A 108 16.41 6.52 -1.20
C MET A 108 16.51 4.98 -1.15
N GLY A 109 16.52 4.30 -2.29
CA GLY A 109 16.79 2.85 -2.37
C GLY A 109 15.56 1.95 -2.38
N TYR A 110 14.34 2.50 -2.44
CA TYR A 110 13.14 1.69 -2.53
C TYR A 110 13.03 0.95 -3.86
N LYS A 111 12.30 -0.16 -3.84
CA LYS A 111 12.10 -1.03 -5.01
C LYS A 111 10.83 -0.74 -5.79
N ALA A 112 9.82 -0.22 -5.09
CA ALA A 112 8.56 0.14 -5.68
C ALA A 112 7.91 1.34 -4.97
N VAL A 113 7.04 2.03 -5.70
CA VAL A 113 6.18 3.09 -5.19
C VAL A 113 4.74 2.81 -5.60
N LEU A 114 3.82 3.05 -4.68
CA LEU A 114 2.38 2.95 -4.93
C LEU A 114 1.83 4.30 -5.38
N ALA A 115 0.91 4.27 -6.34
CA ALA A 115 0.22 5.47 -6.81
C ALA A 115 -1.20 5.15 -7.29
N GLU A 116 -2.02 6.19 -7.47
CA GLU A 116 -3.36 6.07 -8.04
C GLU A 116 -3.28 5.68 -9.53
N GLY A 117 -4.13 4.76 -9.96
CA GLY A 117 -4.29 4.39 -11.36
C GLY A 117 -5.25 5.31 -12.10
N ALA A 118 -4.90 6.59 -12.23
CA ALA A 118 -5.79 7.62 -12.76
C ALA A 118 -6.05 7.48 -14.26
N ASP A 119 -7.30 7.28 -14.67
CA ASP A 119 -7.71 7.04 -16.06
C ASP A 119 -7.26 8.16 -17.01
N HIS A 120 -7.30 9.43 -16.58
CA HIS A 120 -6.92 10.58 -17.43
C HIS A 120 -5.41 10.62 -17.73
N VAL A 121 -4.58 9.97 -16.89
CA VAL A 121 -3.13 9.82 -17.13
C VAL A 121 -2.84 8.55 -17.91
N LEU A 122 -3.53 7.47 -17.57
CA LEU A 122 -3.34 6.17 -18.23
C LEU A 122 -3.88 6.15 -19.67
N GLY A 123 -4.98 6.86 -19.93
CA GLY A 123 -5.70 6.80 -21.20
C GLY A 123 -6.21 5.37 -21.46
N TRP A 124 -5.74 4.74 -22.52
CA TRP A 124 -6.11 3.36 -22.88
C TRP A 124 -5.37 2.27 -22.07
N ARG A 125 -4.36 2.65 -21.30
CA ARG A 125 -3.53 1.70 -20.53
C ARG A 125 -4.25 1.23 -19.27
N SER A 126 -4.00 -0.02 -18.90
CA SER A 126 -4.57 -0.60 -17.66
C SER A 126 -3.70 -0.30 -16.43
N PRO A 127 -4.29 -0.06 -15.25
CA PRO A 127 -3.55 0.02 -14.00
C PRO A 127 -2.96 -1.32 -13.53
N ASN A 128 -3.34 -2.42 -14.20
CA ASN A 128 -2.98 -3.79 -13.79
C ASN A 128 -1.61 -4.26 -14.33
N PHE A 129 -0.78 -3.35 -14.83
CA PHE A 129 0.60 -3.64 -15.22
C PHE A 129 1.60 -3.03 -14.25
N VAL A 130 2.78 -3.64 -14.18
CA VAL A 130 3.92 -3.03 -13.49
C VAL A 130 4.56 -2.00 -14.41
N TYR A 131 4.53 -0.74 -14.00
CA TYR A 131 5.13 0.36 -14.74
C TYR A 131 6.54 0.71 -14.23
N ARG A 132 7.26 1.48 -15.01
CA ARG A 132 8.48 2.16 -14.59
C ARG A 132 8.26 3.67 -14.69
N PRO A 133 8.52 4.43 -13.60
CA PRO A 133 8.41 5.88 -13.63
C PRO A 133 9.37 6.48 -14.66
N ALA A 134 8.97 7.58 -15.29
CA ALA A 134 9.87 8.32 -16.17
C ALA A 134 11.06 8.90 -15.36
N GLY A 135 12.28 8.65 -15.86
CA GLY A 135 13.51 9.07 -15.19
C GLY A 135 13.97 8.19 -14.05
N CYS A 136 13.40 6.99 -13.90
CA CYS A 136 13.85 5.94 -12.98
C CYS A 136 14.35 4.72 -13.77
N ASP A 137 15.39 4.07 -13.26
CA ASP A 137 15.98 2.89 -13.89
C ASP A 137 15.49 1.58 -13.29
N ARG A 138 15.30 1.54 -11.97
CA ARG A 138 15.03 0.32 -11.18
C ARG A 138 13.69 0.33 -10.47
N LEU A 139 13.19 1.52 -10.11
CA LEU A 139 11.95 1.65 -9.34
C LEU A 139 10.77 1.12 -10.14
N LYS A 140 9.92 0.33 -9.48
CA LYS A 140 8.63 -0.11 -10.03
C LYS A 140 7.52 0.82 -9.56
N LEU A 141 6.58 1.10 -10.45
CA LEU A 141 5.38 1.85 -10.13
C LEU A 141 4.19 0.89 -10.16
N LEU A 142 3.55 0.74 -9.02
CA LEU A 142 2.40 -0.13 -8.81
C LEU A 142 1.15 0.75 -8.66
N LEU A 143 0.23 0.60 -9.58
CA LEU A 143 -0.95 1.45 -9.67
C LEU A 143 -2.15 0.79 -9.00
N LYS A 144 -2.91 1.55 -8.22
CA LYS A 144 -4.18 1.12 -7.64
C LYS A 144 -5.20 0.86 -8.75
N ASN A 145 -5.82 -0.30 -8.74
CA ASN A 145 -7.08 -0.49 -9.45
C ASN A 145 -8.19 0.18 -8.63
N TYR A 146 -8.43 1.47 -8.88
CA TYR A 146 -9.34 2.25 -8.04
C TYR A 146 -10.78 1.75 -8.13
N ARG A 147 -11.22 1.23 -9.28
CA ARG A 147 -12.59 0.73 -9.45
C ARG A 147 -12.88 -0.41 -8.50
N LEU A 148 -12.05 -1.46 -8.51
CA LEU A 148 -12.19 -2.59 -7.60
C LEU A 148 -11.92 -2.21 -6.13
N SER A 149 -10.98 -1.29 -5.89
CA SER A 149 -10.71 -0.80 -4.54
C SER A 149 -11.90 -0.03 -3.96
N ASP A 150 -12.52 0.83 -4.77
CA ASP A 150 -13.68 1.63 -4.38
C ASP A 150 -14.94 0.77 -4.18
N ASP A 151 -15.05 -0.36 -4.90
CA ASP A 151 -16.13 -1.32 -4.68
C ASP A 151 -16.09 -1.88 -3.26
N ILE A 152 -14.88 -2.13 -2.73
CA ILE A 152 -14.71 -2.54 -1.32
C ILE A 152 -14.83 -1.36 -0.37
N ALA A 153 -14.12 -0.26 -0.63
CA ALA A 153 -14.00 0.84 0.31
C ALA A 153 -15.30 1.62 0.51
N PHE A 154 -16.06 1.86 -0.56
CA PHE A 154 -17.22 2.76 -0.54
C PHE A 154 -18.56 2.09 -0.88
N ARG A 155 -18.55 1.02 -1.68
CA ARG A 155 -19.78 0.41 -2.20
C ARG A 155 -20.20 -0.84 -1.45
N PHE A 156 -19.27 -1.52 -0.78
CA PHE A 156 -19.54 -2.77 -0.05
C PHE A 156 -20.71 -2.66 0.95
N SER A 157 -20.80 -1.55 1.67
CA SER A 157 -21.87 -1.30 2.66
C SER A 157 -23.03 -0.42 2.15
N ASN A 158 -22.98 0.00 0.88
CA ASN A 158 -23.99 0.88 0.32
C ASN A 158 -25.18 0.09 -0.22
N HIS A 159 -26.24 -0.02 0.57
CA HIS A 159 -27.49 -0.71 0.21
C HIS A 159 -28.23 -0.10 -1.00
N GLN A 160 -27.94 1.16 -1.36
CA GLN A 160 -28.56 1.83 -2.52
C GLN A 160 -27.74 1.62 -3.81
N TRP A 161 -26.56 1.01 -3.71
CA TRP A 161 -25.77 0.71 -4.88
C TRP A 161 -26.44 -0.37 -5.75
N PRO A 162 -26.59 -0.16 -7.08
CA PRO A 162 -27.34 -1.09 -7.94
C PRO A 162 -26.77 -2.52 -7.92
N GLU A 163 -25.47 -2.68 -7.65
CA GLU A 163 -24.80 -3.98 -7.58
C GLU A 163 -24.76 -4.58 -6.16
N PHE A 164 -25.44 -3.97 -5.18
CA PHE A 164 -25.52 -4.53 -3.83
C PHE A 164 -26.32 -5.84 -3.81
N PRO A 165 -25.90 -6.85 -3.02
CA PRO A 165 -24.71 -6.89 -2.19
C PRO A 165 -23.44 -7.27 -2.96
N LEU A 166 -22.29 -6.73 -2.56
CA LEU A 166 -21.00 -7.17 -3.04
C LEU A 166 -20.62 -8.49 -2.33
N THR A 167 -20.83 -9.60 -3.03
CA THR A 167 -20.42 -10.92 -2.52
C THR A 167 -18.98 -11.26 -2.92
N ALA A 168 -18.35 -12.21 -2.23
CA ALA A 168 -17.00 -12.67 -2.55
C ALA A 168 -16.92 -13.26 -3.98
N ASP A 169 -17.94 -14.00 -4.40
CA ASP A 169 -17.98 -14.61 -5.75
C ASP A 169 -18.06 -13.53 -6.83
N LYS A 170 -18.97 -12.54 -6.67
CA LYS A 170 -19.11 -11.41 -7.59
C LYS A 170 -17.78 -10.62 -7.68
N PHE A 171 -17.17 -10.29 -6.56
CA PHE A 171 -15.90 -9.56 -6.54
C PHE A 171 -14.77 -10.38 -7.19
N SER A 172 -14.71 -11.68 -6.93
CA SER A 172 -13.72 -12.57 -7.54
C SER A 172 -13.88 -12.64 -9.06
N GLU A 173 -15.12 -12.72 -9.56
CA GLU A 173 -15.42 -12.69 -11.00
C GLU A 173 -14.94 -11.38 -11.64
N TRP A 174 -15.24 -10.24 -11.02
CA TRP A 174 -14.79 -8.94 -11.51
C TRP A 174 -13.27 -8.79 -11.48
N ALA A 175 -12.62 -9.28 -10.43
CA ALA A 175 -11.17 -9.27 -10.34
C ALA A 175 -10.53 -10.14 -11.43
N HIS A 176 -11.07 -11.33 -11.71
CA HIS A 176 -10.61 -12.17 -12.81
C HIS A 176 -10.82 -11.51 -14.17
N ALA A 177 -11.98 -10.90 -14.41
CA ALA A 177 -12.26 -10.19 -15.64
C ALA A 177 -11.32 -8.98 -15.84
N ALA A 178 -11.07 -8.21 -14.79
CA ALA A 178 -10.17 -7.07 -14.83
C ALA A 178 -8.71 -7.47 -15.08
N ASN A 179 -8.29 -8.65 -14.63
CA ASN A 179 -6.92 -9.13 -14.78
C ASN A 179 -6.64 -9.82 -16.12
N ALA A 180 -7.64 -9.98 -16.98
CA ALA A 180 -7.49 -10.72 -18.26
C ALA A 180 -6.34 -10.19 -19.17
N SER A 181 -5.77 -9.02 -18.87
CA SER A 181 -4.71 -8.37 -19.64
C SER A 181 -3.64 -7.69 -18.76
N GLY A 182 -3.44 -8.14 -17.53
CA GLY A 182 -2.51 -7.49 -16.61
C GLY A 182 -1.58 -8.47 -15.89
N ASP A 183 -0.55 -7.92 -15.25
CA ASP A 183 0.40 -8.68 -14.40
C ASP A 183 -0.14 -8.89 -12.98
N LEU A 184 -0.90 -7.92 -12.47
CA LEU A 184 -1.38 -7.89 -11.09
C LEU A 184 -2.56 -6.91 -10.94
N ILE A 185 -3.29 -7.07 -9.84
CA ILE A 185 -4.28 -6.10 -9.38
C ILE A 185 -3.83 -5.59 -8.00
N ASN A 186 -3.59 -4.29 -7.89
CA ASN A 186 -3.34 -3.65 -6.59
C ASN A 186 -4.65 -3.10 -6.04
N LEU A 187 -4.99 -3.52 -4.82
CA LEU A 187 -6.17 -3.07 -4.08
C LEU A 187 -5.70 -2.36 -2.81
N PHE A 188 -6.13 -1.13 -2.61
CA PHE A 188 -5.83 -0.36 -1.39
C PHE A 188 -6.61 0.96 -1.30
#